data_651bb1e81edf9057992cf6fdef7a3f10
#
_entry.id   651bb1e81edf9057992cf6fdef7a3f10
#
_cell.length_a   1.000
_cell.length_b   1.000
_cell.length_c   1.000
_cell.angle_alpha   90.00
_cell.angle_beta   90.00
_cell.angle_gamma   90.00
#
_symmetry.space_group_name_H-M   'P 1'
#
loop_
_entity.id
_entity.type
_entity.pdbx_description
1 polymer ?
#
loop_
_entity_poly.entity_id
_entity_poly.type
_entity_poly.pdbx_seq_one_letter_code
_entity_poly.pdbx_strand_id
1 'polypeptide(L)'
;MSAAGTHTALLSEHTRQEIDHWVAKFPPDRKRSAVLAALRFTQEQNDGHLTTELMDAVAVYLGLPPIQVYEVASFYSMYELHPCGRHHVSICTNISCMLRGGEELLAHAEKHLGIKVGESTADGRILLKREEECLAACTGAPMMMIDHHFHEHLTPETVAKLLDDLK
;
A
#
# COMPACT_ATOMS: atom_id res chain seq x y z
N MET A 1 32.67 -9.48 7.04
CA MET A 1 31.66 -8.53 6.53
C MET A 1 30.46 -8.65 7.45
N SER A 2 30.05 -7.56 8.12
CA SER A 2 28.97 -7.60 9.14
C SER A 2 27.62 -7.89 8.48
N ALA A 3 26.78 -8.69 9.11
CA ALA A 3 25.40 -8.99 8.65
C ALA A 3 24.59 -7.71 8.32
N ALA A 4 24.85 -6.62 9.04
CA ALA A 4 24.25 -5.31 8.78
C ALA A 4 24.50 -4.76 7.36
N GLY A 5 25.69 -4.99 6.78
CA GLY A 5 26.02 -4.52 5.43
C GLY A 5 25.28 -5.30 4.33
N THR A 6 24.90 -6.54 4.61
CA THR A 6 24.17 -7.38 3.65
C THR A 6 22.69 -7.00 3.59
N HIS A 7 22.06 -6.66 4.70
CA HIS A 7 20.65 -6.28 4.74
C HIS A 7 20.39 -4.93 4.06
N THR A 8 21.21 -3.91 4.30
CA THR A 8 21.03 -2.59 3.66
C THR A 8 21.25 -2.63 2.14
N ALA A 9 21.97 -3.63 1.62
CA ALA A 9 22.13 -3.84 0.18
C ALA A 9 20.83 -4.28 -0.52
N LEU A 10 19.82 -4.77 0.21
CA LEU A 10 18.50 -5.12 -0.32
C LEU A 10 17.66 -3.88 -0.66
N LEU A 11 17.95 -2.72 -0.05
CA LEU A 11 17.28 -1.48 -0.38
C LEU A 11 17.95 -0.82 -1.59
N SER A 12 17.15 -0.48 -2.60
CA SER A 12 17.65 0.23 -3.78
C SER A 12 18.22 1.61 -3.40
N GLU A 13 19.04 2.18 -4.26
CA GLU A 13 19.56 3.54 -4.05
C GLU A 13 18.44 4.56 -3.94
N HIS A 14 17.43 4.46 -4.81
CA HIS A 14 16.26 5.33 -4.78
C HIS A 14 15.51 5.20 -3.45
N THR A 15 15.24 3.97 -3.00
CA THR A 15 14.56 3.73 -1.72
C THR A 15 15.32 4.33 -0.54
N ARG A 16 16.66 4.19 -0.51
CA ARG A 16 17.48 4.81 0.55
C ARG A 16 17.39 6.33 0.54
N GLN A 17 17.45 6.96 -0.64
CA GLN A 17 17.32 8.42 -0.77
C GLN A 17 15.98 8.92 -0.29
N GLU A 18 14.89 8.22 -0.61
CA GLU A 18 13.56 8.55 -0.11
C GLU A 18 13.44 8.37 1.41
N ILE A 19 14.00 7.29 1.96
CA ILE A 19 14.04 7.10 3.41
C ILE A 19 14.80 8.23 4.09
N ASP A 20 15.98 8.61 3.57
CA ASP A 20 16.78 9.70 4.13
C ASP A 20 16.07 11.05 4.06
N HIS A 21 15.35 11.31 2.94
CA HIS A 21 14.52 12.50 2.81
C HIS A 21 13.44 12.56 3.90
N TRP A 22 12.80 11.42 4.22
CA TRP A 22 11.81 11.37 5.29
C TRP A 22 12.43 11.45 6.67
N VAL A 23 13.56 10.79 6.91
CA VAL A 23 14.31 10.90 8.19
C VAL A 23 14.67 12.34 8.49
N ALA A 24 15.09 13.11 7.49
CA ALA A 24 15.48 14.51 7.64
C ALA A 24 14.33 15.45 8.08
N LYS A 25 13.07 15.01 7.97
CA LYS A 25 11.89 15.78 8.44
C LYS A 25 11.68 15.69 9.96
N PHE A 26 12.37 14.77 10.63
CA PHE A 26 12.21 14.51 12.06
C PHE A 26 13.47 14.85 12.85
N PRO A 27 13.36 15.12 14.16
CA PRO A 27 14.53 15.29 15.02
C PRO A 27 15.47 14.09 14.97
N PRO A 28 16.80 14.26 15.14
CA PRO A 28 17.79 13.18 15.00
C PRO A 28 17.55 11.95 15.91
N ASP A 29 16.92 12.16 17.06
CA ASP A 29 16.55 11.12 18.02
C ASP A 29 15.20 10.45 17.71
N ARG A 30 14.53 10.84 16.62
CA ARG A 30 13.18 10.41 16.24
C ARG A 30 13.12 9.67 14.91
N LYS A 31 14.18 9.00 14.49
CA LYS A 31 14.23 8.24 13.22
C LYS A 31 13.09 7.21 13.07
N ARG A 32 12.60 6.66 14.18
CA ARG A 32 11.44 5.76 14.18
C ARG A 32 10.21 6.37 13.48
N SER A 33 10.06 7.69 13.50
CA SER A 33 8.94 8.37 12.85
C SER A 33 8.93 8.20 11.32
N ALA A 34 10.05 7.84 10.71
CA ALA A 34 10.15 7.56 9.27
C ALA A 34 9.79 6.12 8.87
N VAL A 35 9.47 5.23 9.82
CA VAL A 35 9.21 3.80 9.54
C VAL A 35 8.08 3.61 8.52
N LEU A 36 6.98 4.37 8.64
CA LEU A 36 5.85 4.28 7.70
C LEU A 36 6.32 4.59 6.26
N ALA A 37 7.02 5.68 6.06
CA ALA A 37 7.53 6.04 4.74
C ALA A 37 8.57 5.02 4.24
N ALA A 38 9.47 4.56 5.12
CA ALA A 38 10.48 3.57 4.76
C ALA A 38 9.84 2.26 4.28
N LEU A 39 8.83 1.75 4.99
CA LEU A 39 8.10 0.55 4.60
C LEU A 39 7.37 0.73 3.26
N ARG A 40 6.75 1.91 3.03
CA ARG A 40 6.07 2.19 1.78
C ARG A 40 7.01 2.12 0.58
N PHE A 41 8.12 2.86 0.59
CA PHE A 41 9.08 2.84 -0.52
C PHE A 41 9.76 1.47 -0.69
N THR A 42 9.93 0.72 0.41
CA THR A 42 10.46 -0.65 0.35
C THR A 42 9.44 -1.61 -0.28
N GLN A 43 8.15 -1.44 0.00
CA GLN A 43 7.08 -2.20 -0.62
C GLN A 43 6.96 -1.88 -2.12
N GLU A 44 7.02 -0.59 -2.49
CA GLU A 44 6.99 -0.14 -3.89
C GLU A 44 8.15 -0.72 -4.71
N GLN A 45 9.37 -0.79 -4.17
CA GLN A 45 10.50 -1.40 -4.87
C GLN A 45 10.39 -2.92 -5.09
N ASN A 46 9.52 -3.60 -4.33
CA ASN A 46 9.38 -5.06 -4.32
C ASN A 46 7.99 -5.50 -4.78
N ASP A 47 7.53 -4.96 -5.89
CA ASP A 47 6.27 -5.34 -6.53
C ASP A 47 5.07 -5.37 -5.57
N GLY A 48 4.98 -4.35 -4.70
CA GLY A 48 3.81 -4.12 -3.84
C GLY A 48 3.75 -4.92 -2.54
N HIS A 49 4.78 -5.69 -2.17
CA HIS A 49 4.77 -6.43 -0.90
C HIS A 49 6.09 -6.36 -0.13
N LEU A 50 6.04 -6.68 1.16
CA LEU A 50 7.18 -6.69 2.07
C LEU A 50 7.56 -8.12 2.44
N THR A 51 8.83 -8.47 2.27
CA THR A 51 9.39 -9.72 2.83
C THR A 51 10.01 -9.46 4.21
N THR A 52 10.22 -10.54 4.97
CA THR A 52 10.92 -10.47 6.27
C THR A 52 12.30 -9.81 6.12
N GLU A 53 13.06 -10.19 5.08
CA GLU A 53 14.39 -9.67 4.83
C GLU A 53 14.39 -8.16 4.51
N LEU A 54 13.35 -7.68 3.81
CA LEU A 54 13.19 -6.25 3.52
C LEU A 54 12.80 -5.46 4.76
N MET A 55 11.94 -6.01 5.63
CA MET A 55 11.62 -5.39 6.92
C MET A 55 12.84 -5.32 7.83
N ASP A 56 13.68 -6.36 7.86
CA ASP A 56 14.96 -6.37 8.56
C ASP A 56 15.93 -5.33 7.97
N ALA A 57 15.97 -5.18 6.66
CA ALA A 57 16.77 -4.17 5.99
C ALA A 57 16.38 -2.74 6.42
N VAL A 58 15.07 -2.46 6.49
CA VAL A 58 14.54 -1.19 7.01
C VAL A 58 14.93 -0.99 8.47
N ALA A 59 14.81 -2.03 9.32
CA ALA A 59 15.19 -1.96 10.72
C ALA A 59 16.67 -1.61 10.90
N VAL A 60 17.55 -2.30 10.17
CA VAL A 60 18.99 -2.03 10.19
C VAL A 60 19.29 -0.63 9.70
N TYR A 61 18.66 -0.18 8.62
CA TYR A 61 18.88 1.14 8.02
C TYR A 61 18.51 2.28 8.97
N LEU A 62 17.38 2.15 9.66
CA LEU A 62 16.92 3.14 10.64
C LEU A 62 17.56 3.00 12.02
N GLY A 63 18.32 1.91 12.26
CA GLY A 63 18.92 1.61 13.57
C GLY A 63 17.88 1.23 14.63
N LEU A 64 16.85 0.48 14.23
CA LEU A 64 15.73 0.05 15.07
C LEU A 64 15.80 -1.47 15.33
N PRO A 65 15.25 -1.95 16.45
CA PRO A 65 14.98 -3.37 16.63
C PRO A 65 13.98 -3.87 15.56
N PRO A 66 14.20 -5.05 14.92
CA PRO A 66 13.31 -5.58 13.88
C PRO A 66 11.84 -5.62 14.28
N ILE A 67 11.55 -5.99 15.53
CA ILE A 67 10.18 -6.06 16.05
C ILE A 67 9.41 -4.74 15.90
N GLN A 68 10.08 -3.58 16.03
CA GLN A 68 9.43 -2.27 15.90
C GLN A 68 9.02 -1.96 14.45
N VAL A 69 9.67 -2.55 13.49
CA VAL A 69 9.30 -2.45 12.07
C VAL A 69 8.17 -3.42 11.76
N TYR A 70 8.24 -4.65 12.30
CA TYR A 70 7.18 -5.65 12.14
C TYR A 70 5.86 -5.24 12.76
N GLU A 71 5.87 -4.59 13.93
CA GLU A 71 4.68 -4.03 14.57
C GLU A 71 3.94 -3.08 13.62
N VAL A 72 4.68 -2.21 12.92
CA VAL A 72 4.09 -1.25 11.98
C VAL A 72 3.60 -1.95 10.72
N ALA A 73 4.42 -2.83 10.13
CA ALA A 73 4.08 -3.53 8.90
C ALA A 73 2.85 -4.44 9.04
N SER A 74 2.68 -5.07 10.22
CA SER A 74 1.54 -5.96 10.49
C SER A 74 0.29 -5.24 10.98
N PHE A 75 0.42 -4.02 11.49
CA PHE A 75 -0.70 -3.24 12.02
C PHE A 75 -1.47 -2.50 10.92
N TYR A 76 -0.77 -1.89 9.97
CA TYR A 76 -1.40 -1.04 8.96
C TYR A 76 -1.81 -1.83 7.72
N SER A 77 -3.09 -1.72 7.34
CA SER A 77 -3.70 -2.41 6.19
C SER A 77 -3.12 -2.04 4.82
N MET A 78 -2.33 -0.95 4.75
CA MET A 78 -1.66 -0.53 3.52
C MET A 78 -0.44 -1.39 3.16
N TYR A 79 0.07 -2.20 4.08
CA TYR A 79 1.22 -3.08 3.83
C TYR A 79 0.78 -4.50 3.55
N GLU A 80 1.36 -5.08 2.48
CA GLU A 80 1.16 -6.46 2.10
C GLU A 80 2.39 -7.29 2.48
N LEU A 81 2.17 -8.36 3.24
CA LEU A 81 3.24 -9.26 3.73
C LEU A 81 3.40 -10.51 2.86
N HIS A 82 2.63 -10.60 1.78
CA HIS A 82 2.64 -11.71 0.83
C HIS A 82 2.62 -11.16 -0.59
N PRO A 83 3.15 -11.91 -1.57
CA PRO A 83 3.03 -11.54 -2.98
C PRO A 83 1.59 -11.28 -3.38
N CYS A 84 1.36 -10.18 -4.08
CA CYS A 84 0.04 -9.70 -4.48
C CYS A 84 0.06 -9.09 -5.89
N GLY A 85 -1.11 -8.64 -6.37
CA GLY A 85 -1.20 -7.95 -7.65
C GLY A 85 -0.40 -6.63 -7.65
N ARG A 86 0.17 -6.28 -8.81
CA ARG A 86 0.99 -5.05 -8.99
C ARG A 86 0.27 -3.77 -8.65
N HIS A 87 -1.02 -3.70 -9.01
CA HIS A 87 -1.86 -2.53 -8.75
C HIS A 87 -2.75 -2.78 -7.55
N HIS A 88 -2.62 -1.94 -6.55
CA HIS A 88 -3.46 -1.99 -5.35
C HIS A 88 -4.69 -1.11 -5.55
N VAL A 89 -5.84 -1.75 -5.71
CA VAL A 89 -7.13 -1.08 -5.88
C VAL A 89 -7.92 -1.16 -4.59
N SER A 90 -8.06 -0.02 -3.90
CA SER A 90 -8.81 0.09 -2.64
C SER A 90 -10.12 0.84 -2.87
N ILE A 91 -11.27 0.20 -2.67
CA ILE A 91 -12.59 0.82 -2.81
C ILE A 91 -13.11 1.17 -1.42
N CYS A 92 -13.39 2.46 -1.20
CA CYS A 92 -13.89 2.96 0.07
C CYS A 92 -15.36 2.57 0.28
N THR A 93 -15.64 1.96 1.43
CA THR A 93 -16.99 1.57 1.86
C THR A 93 -17.40 2.23 3.18
N ASN A 94 -16.63 3.24 3.65
CA ASN A 94 -16.99 4.01 4.85
C ASN A 94 -18.20 4.91 4.60
N ILE A 95 -18.79 5.45 5.65
CA ILE A 95 -20.12 6.06 5.69
C ILE A 95 -20.47 6.92 4.45
N SER A 96 -19.64 7.89 4.08
CA SER A 96 -19.93 8.78 2.95
C SER A 96 -19.99 8.03 1.60
N CYS A 97 -19.07 7.10 1.37
CA CYS A 97 -19.03 6.27 0.18
C CYS A 97 -20.15 5.23 0.17
N MET A 98 -20.43 4.60 1.32
CA MET A 98 -21.54 3.67 1.50
C MET A 98 -22.89 4.32 1.12
N LEU A 99 -23.16 5.53 1.65
CA LEU A 99 -24.40 6.27 1.35
C LEU A 99 -24.52 6.70 -0.12
N ARG A 100 -23.42 6.65 -0.88
CA ARG A 100 -23.36 7.00 -2.30
C ARG A 100 -23.07 5.81 -3.21
N GLY A 101 -23.29 4.59 -2.71
CA GLY A 101 -23.16 3.37 -3.52
C GLY A 101 -21.78 2.74 -3.52
N GLY A 102 -20.95 2.97 -2.49
CA GLY A 102 -19.60 2.38 -2.39
C GLY A 102 -19.62 0.86 -2.31
N GLU A 103 -20.61 0.27 -1.63
CA GLU A 103 -20.78 -1.19 -1.56
C GLU A 103 -21.16 -1.78 -2.93
N GLU A 104 -22.04 -1.09 -3.68
CA GLU A 104 -22.42 -1.50 -5.03
C GLU A 104 -21.23 -1.41 -5.99
N LEU A 105 -20.39 -0.39 -5.86
CA LEU A 105 -19.14 -0.28 -6.65
C LEU A 105 -18.17 -1.40 -6.34
N LEU A 106 -18.02 -1.77 -5.06
CA LEU A 106 -17.17 -2.88 -4.66
C LEU A 106 -17.69 -4.20 -5.23
N ALA A 107 -18.99 -4.48 -5.11
CA ALA A 107 -19.61 -5.67 -5.69
C ALA A 107 -19.48 -5.71 -7.23
N HIS A 108 -19.57 -4.53 -7.88
CA HIS A 108 -19.34 -4.40 -9.30
C HIS A 108 -17.89 -4.75 -9.69
N ALA A 109 -16.91 -4.24 -8.94
CA ALA A 109 -15.50 -4.53 -9.18
C ALA A 109 -15.17 -6.02 -8.98
N GLU A 110 -15.68 -6.65 -7.91
CA GLU A 110 -15.55 -8.09 -7.70
C GLU A 110 -16.06 -8.90 -8.89
N LYS A 111 -17.26 -8.55 -9.39
CA LYS A 111 -17.87 -9.22 -10.53
C LYS A 111 -17.09 -8.99 -11.82
N HIS A 112 -16.61 -7.76 -12.03
CA HIS A 112 -15.86 -7.37 -13.23
C HIS A 112 -14.51 -8.08 -13.30
N LEU A 113 -13.79 -8.15 -12.18
CA LEU A 113 -12.48 -8.80 -12.09
C LEU A 113 -12.56 -10.33 -11.92
N GLY A 114 -13.71 -10.86 -11.50
CA GLY A 114 -13.88 -12.29 -11.20
C GLY A 114 -13.14 -12.75 -9.94
N ILE A 115 -12.87 -11.85 -9.00
CA ILE A 115 -12.17 -12.13 -7.74
C ILE A 115 -12.95 -11.54 -6.56
N LYS A 116 -12.56 -11.91 -5.34
CA LYS A 116 -13.10 -11.35 -4.11
C LYS A 116 -12.13 -10.35 -3.48
N VAL A 117 -12.67 -9.54 -2.57
CA VAL A 117 -11.85 -8.67 -1.71
C VAL A 117 -10.75 -9.47 -1.03
N GLY A 118 -9.53 -8.95 -1.05
CA GLY A 118 -8.32 -9.59 -0.53
C GLY A 118 -7.64 -10.53 -1.52
N GLU A 119 -8.22 -10.73 -2.70
CA GLU A 119 -7.63 -11.59 -3.74
C GLU A 119 -6.97 -10.77 -4.85
N SER A 120 -6.01 -11.39 -5.51
CA SER A 120 -5.37 -10.85 -6.71
C SER A 120 -5.90 -11.55 -7.96
N THR A 121 -5.94 -10.83 -9.08
CA THR A 121 -6.26 -11.41 -10.38
C THR A 121 -5.23 -12.47 -10.77
N ALA A 122 -5.65 -13.50 -11.51
CA ALA A 122 -4.81 -14.65 -11.87
C ALA A 122 -3.57 -14.24 -12.70
N ASP A 123 -3.64 -13.13 -13.40
CA ASP A 123 -2.52 -12.53 -14.16
C ASP A 123 -1.55 -11.71 -13.27
N GLY A 124 -1.82 -11.63 -11.94
CA GLY A 124 -1.03 -10.85 -11.01
C GLY A 124 -1.10 -9.33 -11.21
N ARG A 125 -2.13 -8.84 -11.92
CA ARG A 125 -2.26 -7.43 -12.28
C ARG A 125 -2.85 -6.60 -11.15
N ILE A 126 -3.94 -7.03 -10.53
CA ILE A 126 -4.71 -6.26 -9.56
C ILE A 126 -4.86 -7.03 -8.25
N LEU A 127 -4.59 -6.37 -7.12
CA LEU A 127 -5.07 -6.74 -5.80
C LEU A 127 -6.30 -5.88 -5.47
N LEU A 128 -7.45 -6.51 -5.24
CA LEU A 128 -8.67 -5.80 -4.85
C LEU A 128 -8.80 -5.72 -3.34
N LYS A 129 -8.88 -4.51 -2.81
CA LYS A 129 -9.03 -4.24 -1.37
C LYS A 129 -10.35 -3.51 -1.09
N ARG A 130 -10.87 -3.72 0.11
CA ARG A 130 -11.92 -2.90 0.70
C ARG A 130 -11.30 -1.96 1.70
N GLU A 131 -11.57 -0.67 1.56
CA GLU A 131 -11.09 0.32 2.52
C GLU A 131 -12.23 0.72 3.45
N GLU A 132 -12.27 0.09 4.60
CA GLU A 132 -13.29 0.32 5.63
C GLU A 132 -12.97 1.54 6.50
N GLU A 133 -11.69 1.91 6.59
CA GLU A 133 -11.21 2.98 7.46
C GLU A 133 -11.39 4.38 6.86
N CYS A 134 -11.78 4.48 5.61
CA CYS A 134 -11.93 5.71 4.85
C CYS A 134 -10.61 6.24 4.21
N LEU A 135 -10.68 6.46 2.90
CA LEU A 135 -9.58 7.06 2.13
C LEU A 135 -9.46 8.59 2.28
N ALA A 136 -10.29 9.20 3.15
CA ALA A 136 -10.28 10.62 3.50
C ALA A 136 -10.56 11.61 2.35
N ALA A 137 -11.19 11.16 1.24
CA ALA A 137 -11.65 12.03 0.14
C ALA A 137 -13.19 12.04 0.05
N CYS A 138 -13.88 12.24 1.19
CA CYS A 138 -15.33 12.09 1.32
C CYS A 138 -16.15 13.06 0.45
N THR A 139 -15.60 14.22 0.09
CA THR A 139 -16.24 15.18 -0.82
C THR A 139 -16.41 14.62 -2.23
N GLY A 140 -15.54 13.71 -2.64
CA GLY A 140 -15.56 13.01 -3.94
C GLY A 140 -16.22 11.63 -3.90
N ALA A 141 -16.97 11.31 -2.84
CA ALA A 141 -17.64 10.01 -2.71
C ALA A 141 -18.68 9.74 -3.84
N PRO A 142 -18.84 8.51 -4.33
CA PRO A 142 -18.06 7.33 -3.96
C PRO A 142 -16.70 7.34 -4.67
N MET A 143 -15.69 6.76 -4.02
CA MET A 143 -14.32 6.86 -4.51
C MET A 143 -13.50 5.59 -4.28
N MET A 144 -12.41 5.45 -5.03
CA MET A 144 -11.37 4.44 -4.84
C MET A 144 -9.97 5.06 -4.95
N MET A 145 -8.99 4.31 -4.49
CA MET A 145 -7.58 4.63 -4.66
C MET A 145 -6.91 3.50 -5.47
N ILE A 146 -6.14 3.88 -6.48
CA ILE A 146 -5.28 2.98 -7.26
C ILE A 146 -3.85 3.47 -7.09
N ASP A 147 -2.97 2.65 -6.55
CA ASP A 147 -1.53 2.95 -6.39
C ASP A 147 -1.28 4.36 -5.81
N HIS A 148 -2.00 4.71 -4.72
CA HIS A 148 -1.96 6.00 -4.04
C HIS A 148 -2.58 7.20 -4.80
N HIS A 149 -3.24 6.97 -5.95
CA HIS A 149 -3.99 8.00 -6.69
C HIS A 149 -5.48 7.89 -6.44
N PHE A 150 -6.12 8.99 -6.05
CA PHE A 150 -7.55 9.05 -5.80
C PHE A 150 -8.36 9.20 -7.09
N HIS A 151 -9.44 8.42 -7.18
CA HIS A 151 -10.45 8.49 -8.23
C HIS A 151 -11.80 8.73 -7.57
N GLU A 152 -12.40 9.86 -7.87
CA GLU A 152 -13.59 10.39 -7.20
C GLU A 152 -14.82 10.34 -8.10
N HIS A 153 -16.02 10.52 -7.50
CA HIS A 153 -17.32 10.58 -8.18
C HIS A 153 -17.56 9.39 -9.11
N LEU A 154 -17.24 8.20 -8.61
CA LEU A 154 -17.24 6.99 -9.44
C LEU A 154 -18.63 6.48 -9.76
N THR A 155 -18.75 5.89 -10.96
CA THR A 155 -19.87 5.06 -11.38
C THR A 155 -19.36 3.67 -11.73
N PRO A 156 -20.24 2.64 -11.84
CA PRO A 156 -19.81 1.31 -12.26
C PRO A 156 -19.03 1.31 -13.58
N GLU A 157 -19.46 2.14 -14.56
CA GLU A 157 -18.81 2.25 -15.87
C GLU A 157 -17.40 2.85 -15.76
N THR A 158 -17.22 3.88 -14.92
CA THR A 158 -15.90 4.48 -14.71
C THR A 158 -14.97 3.55 -13.97
N VAL A 159 -15.48 2.79 -12.98
CA VAL A 159 -14.72 1.76 -12.29
C VAL A 159 -14.25 0.69 -13.26
N ALA A 160 -15.14 0.10 -14.07
CA ALA A 160 -14.77 -0.91 -15.05
C ALA A 160 -13.67 -0.41 -16.00
N LYS A 161 -13.84 0.80 -16.55
CA LYS A 161 -12.85 1.41 -17.44
C LYS A 161 -11.49 1.58 -16.78
N LEU A 162 -11.45 2.12 -15.54
CA LEU A 162 -10.20 2.31 -14.81
C LEU A 162 -9.49 0.99 -14.53
N LEU A 163 -10.25 -0.07 -14.18
CA LEU A 163 -9.68 -1.40 -13.94
C LEU A 163 -9.15 -2.06 -15.24
N ASP A 164 -9.80 -1.82 -16.38
CA ASP A 164 -9.35 -2.35 -17.69
C ASP A 164 -8.12 -1.61 -18.22
N ASP A 165 -7.94 -0.33 -17.89
CA ASP A 165 -6.80 0.49 -18.33
C ASP A 165 -5.50 0.17 -17.56
N LEU A 166 -5.56 -0.54 -16.42
CA LEU A 166 -4.38 -1.02 -15.67
C LEU A 166 -3.66 -2.13 -16.47
N LYS A 167 -2.32 -2.06 -16.56
CA LYS A 167 -1.50 -2.98 -17.37
C LYS A 167 -0.56 -3.82 -16.51
#